data_7dbf7b83280c4c73ee134fb13a9b9344
#
_entry.id   7dbf7b83280c4c73ee134fb13a9b9344
#
_cell.length_a   1.000
_cell.length_b   1.000
_cell.length_c   1.000
_cell.angle_alpha   90.00
_cell.angle_beta   90.00
_cell.angle_gamma   90.00
#
_symmetry.space_group_name_H-M   'P 1'
#
loop_
_entity.id
_entity.type
_entity.pdbx_description
1 polymer ?
#
loop_
_entity_poly.entity_id
_entity_poly.type
_entity_poly.pdbx_seq_one_letter_code
_entity_poly.pdbx_strand_id
1 'polypeptide(L)'
;MAETFAFDCAGERLVALADRALFWPARRRLVIADLHLGKGDAFRHAGIAVPRGGTRHDLDRLSELVCAHDASSLWILGDMLHGALVDTHWRAAWDAFRARHASLGIVVVAGNHDRALARAELAIEIEPRHRLDAPFVFAHVRERVAGAISISGHEHPVVRLPALGGRVPCFRVADEAIVLPAFSAFTGGHPVAAREGWIACVNGHLLPHLARGARSV
;
A
#
# COMPACT_ATOMS: atom_id res chain seq x y z
N MET A 1 -11.97 -10.00 12.06
CA MET A 1 -10.86 -9.84 11.10
C MET A 1 -11.41 -9.22 9.83
N ALA A 2 -10.67 -8.31 9.19
CA ALA A 2 -11.05 -7.78 7.88
C ALA A 2 -11.08 -8.89 6.82
N GLU A 3 -11.92 -8.75 5.81
CA GLU A 3 -12.08 -9.74 4.75
C GLU A 3 -10.82 -9.87 3.90
N THR A 4 -10.58 -11.07 3.39
CA THR A 4 -9.45 -11.38 2.52
C THR A 4 -9.95 -12.01 1.22
N PHE A 5 -9.27 -11.72 0.10
CA PHE A 5 -9.57 -12.31 -1.20
C PHE A 5 -8.29 -12.86 -1.82
N ALA A 6 -8.22 -14.19 -1.96
CA ALA A 6 -7.09 -14.87 -2.56
C ALA A 6 -7.27 -15.01 -4.07
N PHE A 7 -6.19 -14.80 -4.83
CA PHE A 7 -6.16 -14.99 -6.27
C PHE A 7 -4.77 -15.42 -6.74
N ASP A 8 -4.70 -16.10 -7.87
CA ASP A 8 -3.44 -16.56 -8.45
C ASP A 8 -2.94 -15.57 -9.49
N CYS A 9 -1.63 -15.27 -9.46
CA CYS A 9 -0.96 -14.37 -10.38
C CYS A 9 0.45 -14.89 -10.68
N ALA A 10 0.76 -15.14 -11.93
CA ALA A 10 2.06 -15.66 -12.37
C ALA A 10 2.54 -16.94 -11.64
N GLY A 11 1.59 -17.83 -11.30
CA GLY A 11 1.88 -19.07 -10.56
C GLY A 11 2.05 -18.90 -9.05
N GLU A 12 1.91 -17.68 -8.54
CA GLU A 12 1.97 -17.38 -7.10
C GLU A 12 0.57 -17.04 -6.57
N ARG A 13 0.31 -17.47 -5.34
CA ARG A 13 -0.91 -17.09 -4.62
C ARG A 13 -0.71 -15.76 -3.91
N LEU A 14 -1.56 -14.79 -4.23
CA LEU A 14 -1.63 -13.49 -3.59
C LEU A 14 -2.94 -13.33 -2.83
N VAL A 15 -2.95 -12.53 -1.77
CA VAL A 15 -4.12 -12.27 -0.94
C VAL A 15 -4.32 -10.76 -0.82
N ALA A 16 -5.38 -10.24 -1.44
CA ALA A 16 -5.82 -8.88 -1.20
C ALA A 16 -6.50 -8.78 0.17
N LEU A 17 -6.17 -7.75 0.93
CA LEU A 17 -6.69 -7.48 2.27
C LEU A 17 -7.58 -6.22 2.22
N ALA A 18 -8.74 -6.27 2.87
CA ALA A 18 -9.67 -5.15 2.87
C ALA A 18 -9.09 -3.85 3.46
N ASP A 19 -8.04 -3.97 4.27
CA ASP A 19 -7.24 -2.87 4.81
C ASP A 19 -6.23 -2.27 3.82
N ARG A 20 -6.42 -2.50 2.51
CA ARG A 20 -5.63 -1.92 1.43
C ARG A 20 -4.17 -2.39 1.41
N ALA A 21 -3.95 -3.64 1.76
CA ALA A 21 -2.65 -4.28 1.70
C ALA A 21 -2.73 -5.57 0.85
N LEU A 22 -1.61 -5.95 0.26
CA LEU A 22 -1.46 -7.21 -0.45
C LEU A 22 -0.55 -8.12 0.40
N PHE A 23 -0.95 -9.37 0.60
CA PHE A 23 -0.13 -10.34 1.28
C PHE A 23 0.34 -11.42 0.30
N TRP A 24 1.64 -11.73 0.33
CA TRP A 24 2.25 -12.82 -0.42
C TRP A 24 2.66 -13.94 0.54
N PRO A 25 1.82 -14.99 0.69
CA PRO A 25 2.03 -16.04 1.70
C PRO A 25 3.37 -16.78 1.56
N ALA A 26 3.78 -17.13 0.33
CA ALA A 26 5.03 -17.85 0.08
C ALA A 26 6.29 -17.11 0.57
N ARG A 27 6.22 -15.79 0.74
CA ARG A 27 7.28 -14.93 1.25
C ARG A 27 6.99 -14.38 2.65
N ARG A 28 5.84 -14.69 3.23
CA ARG A 28 5.35 -14.04 4.46
C ARG A 28 5.51 -12.52 4.39
N ARG A 29 5.17 -11.96 3.23
CA ARG A 29 5.41 -10.56 2.89
C ARG A 29 4.11 -9.79 2.81
N LEU A 30 4.05 -8.72 3.58
CA LEU A 30 3.01 -7.71 3.47
C LEU A 30 3.49 -6.60 2.53
N VAL A 31 2.66 -6.19 1.59
CA VAL A 31 2.95 -5.12 0.63
C VAL A 31 1.88 -4.05 0.74
N ILE A 32 2.31 -2.80 0.92
CA ILE A 32 1.45 -1.62 0.92
C ILE A 32 2.04 -0.55 -0.01
N ALA A 33 1.28 0.47 -0.32
CA ALA A 33 1.74 1.63 -1.08
C ALA A 33 1.25 2.93 -0.43
N ASP A 34 1.97 4.03 -0.65
CA ASP A 34 1.50 5.39 -0.37
C ASP A 34 1.04 5.57 1.09
N LEU A 35 1.95 5.27 2.03
CA LEU A 35 1.71 5.37 3.48
C LEU A 35 1.63 6.83 3.96
N HIS A 36 2.40 7.74 3.33
CA HIS A 36 2.36 9.18 3.55
C HIS A 36 2.44 9.61 5.03
N LEU A 37 3.39 9.09 5.79
CA LEU A 37 3.64 9.53 7.16
C LEU A 37 3.81 11.06 7.23
N GLY A 38 3.12 11.69 8.17
CA GLY A 38 3.15 13.14 8.36
C GLY A 38 2.21 13.95 7.45
N LYS A 39 1.44 13.33 6.54
CA LYS A 39 0.55 14.06 5.62
C LYS A 39 -0.49 14.91 6.33
N GLY A 40 -1.10 14.38 7.39
CA GLY A 40 -2.06 15.14 8.20
C GLY A 40 -1.42 16.35 8.88
N ASP A 41 -0.16 16.23 9.30
CA ASP A 41 0.60 17.33 9.92
C ASP A 41 0.91 18.40 8.88
N ALA A 42 1.35 18.02 7.69
CA ALA A 42 1.59 18.93 6.58
C ALA A 42 0.33 19.71 6.17
N PHE A 43 -0.83 19.07 6.12
CA PHE A 43 -2.11 19.73 5.83
C PHE A 43 -2.48 20.76 6.92
N ARG A 44 -2.34 20.41 8.19
CA ARG A 44 -2.61 21.36 9.29
C ARG A 44 -1.65 22.54 9.26
N HIS A 45 -0.38 22.30 8.95
CA HIS A 45 0.61 23.38 8.79
C HIS A 45 0.25 24.33 7.63
N ALA A 46 -0.34 23.79 6.57
CA ALA A 46 -0.88 24.56 5.46
C ALA A 46 -2.26 25.21 5.76
N GLY A 47 -2.75 25.19 7.00
CA GLY A 47 -4.02 25.78 7.39
C GLY A 47 -5.26 24.93 7.02
N ILE A 48 -5.07 23.71 6.54
CA ILE A 48 -6.18 22.81 6.17
C ILE A 48 -6.63 22.04 7.43
N ALA A 49 -7.88 22.20 7.82
CA ALA A 49 -8.44 21.50 8.97
C ALA A 49 -8.63 20.00 8.67
N VAL A 50 -7.72 19.16 9.18
CA VAL A 50 -7.83 17.70 9.13
C VAL A 50 -7.75 17.11 10.54
N PRO A 51 -8.45 16.00 10.83
CA PRO A 51 -8.37 15.32 12.13
C PRO A 51 -6.93 14.96 12.51
N ARG A 52 -6.64 14.98 13.81
CA ARG A 52 -5.35 14.51 14.34
C ARG A 52 -5.33 12.97 14.41
N GLY A 53 -4.14 12.39 14.44
CA GLY A 53 -3.96 10.95 14.70
C GLY A 53 -3.98 10.04 13.47
N GLY A 54 -4.11 10.58 12.25
CA GLY A 54 -4.16 9.76 11.04
C GLY A 54 -2.94 8.85 10.87
N THR A 55 -1.73 9.38 11.06
CA THR A 55 -0.49 8.57 11.00
C THR A 55 -0.50 7.43 12.03
N ARG A 56 -0.91 7.70 13.27
CA ARG A 56 -0.99 6.67 14.31
C ARG A 56 -2.01 5.60 13.95
N HIS A 57 -3.19 6.00 13.50
CA HIS A 57 -4.23 5.09 13.04
C HIS A 57 -3.74 4.17 11.91
N ASP A 58 -3.04 4.73 10.91
CA ASP A 58 -2.50 3.93 9.80
C ASP A 58 -1.42 2.96 10.28
N LEU A 59 -0.55 3.35 11.23
CA LEU A 59 0.47 2.46 11.81
C LEU A 59 -0.12 1.40 12.76
N ASP A 60 -1.18 1.71 13.51
CA ASP A 60 -1.88 0.73 14.34
C ASP A 60 -2.54 -0.33 13.46
N ARG A 61 -3.23 0.06 12.38
CA ARG A 61 -3.81 -0.84 11.38
C ARG A 61 -2.72 -1.71 10.70
N LEU A 62 -1.58 -1.11 10.34
CA LEU A 62 -0.44 -1.84 9.78
C LEU A 62 0.11 -2.88 10.77
N SER A 63 0.19 -2.52 12.05
CA SER A 63 0.62 -3.42 13.13
C SER A 63 -0.32 -4.63 13.28
N GLU A 64 -1.62 -4.41 13.19
CA GLU A 64 -2.63 -5.48 13.19
C GLU A 64 -2.45 -6.44 12.03
N LEU A 65 -2.22 -5.91 10.82
CA LEU A 65 -1.97 -6.73 9.62
C LEU A 65 -0.69 -7.56 9.73
N VAL A 66 0.41 -6.98 10.22
CA VAL A 66 1.67 -7.69 10.45
C VAL A 66 1.47 -8.87 11.40
N CYS A 67 0.75 -8.67 12.50
CA CYS A 67 0.46 -9.73 13.47
C CYS A 67 -0.52 -10.78 12.92
N ALA A 68 -1.61 -10.35 12.29
CA ALA A 68 -2.66 -11.25 11.80
C ALA A 68 -2.17 -12.21 10.72
N HIS A 69 -1.21 -11.78 9.89
CA HIS A 69 -0.66 -12.58 8.79
C HIS A 69 0.72 -13.16 9.10
N ASP A 70 1.22 -13.00 10.33
CA ASP A 70 2.56 -13.46 10.73
C ASP A 70 3.64 -13.03 9.70
N ALA A 71 3.55 -11.76 9.27
CA ALA A 71 4.43 -11.24 8.24
C ALA A 71 5.86 -11.09 8.75
N SER A 72 6.83 -11.64 8.01
CA SER A 72 8.27 -11.49 8.32
C SER A 72 8.90 -10.30 7.60
N SER A 73 8.24 -9.78 6.56
CA SER A 73 8.70 -8.60 5.83
C SER A 73 7.53 -7.70 5.41
N LEU A 74 7.80 -6.40 5.40
CA LEU A 74 6.91 -5.34 4.92
C LEU A 74 7.60 -4.60 3.77
N TRP A 75 6.93 -4.53 2.63
CA TRP A 75 7.39 -3.73 1.50
C TRP A 75 6.44 -2.57 1.26
N ILE A 76 7.00 -1.36 1.21
CA ILE A 76 6.25 -0.10 1.00
C ILE A 76 6.61 0.42 -0.39
N LEU A 77 5.62 0.46 -1.29
CA LEU A 77 5.81 0.85 -2.68
C LEU A 77 5.66 2.36 -2.86
N GLY A 78 6.63 3.07 -2.33
CA GLY A 78 6.80 4.51 -2.44
C GLY A 78 5.90 5.36 -1.57
N ASP A 79 6.22 6.65 -1.59
CA ASP A 79 5.52 7.69 -0.85
C ASP A 79 5.28 7.32 0.63
N MET A 80 6.33 6.75 1.25
CA MET A 80 6.33 6.46 2.67
C MET A 80 6.22 7.73 3.50
N LEU A 81 6.93 8.78 3.10
CA LEU A 81 6.90 10.10 3.74
C LEU A 81 6.07 11.10 2.92
N HIS A 82 5.53 12.12 3.58
CA HIS A 82 4.86 13.21 2.89
C HIS A 82 5.67 14.49 2.96
N GLY A 83 6.48 14.75 1.92
CA GLY A 83 7.25 16.00 1.79
C GLY A 83 8.47 16.09 2.71
N ALA A 84 8.86 17.33 3.06
CA ALA A 84 10.00 17.58 3.93
C ALA A 84 9.70 17.18 5.38
N LEU A 85 10.73 16.80 6.13
CA LEU A 85 10.66 16.41 7.54
C LEU A 85 10.41 17.64 8.46
N VAL A 86 9.33 18.38 8.21
CA VAL A 86 9.05 19.64 8.92
C VAL A 86 8.42 19.40 10.29
N ASP A 87 7.77 18.25 10.50
CA ASP A 87 7.11 17.90 11.75
C ASP A 87 7.54 16.50 12.22
N THR A 88 7.79 16.36 13.51
CA THR A 88 8.35 15.14 14.13
C THR A 88 7.28 14.25 14.79
N HIS A 89 6.02 14.64 14.81
CA HIS A 89 4.97 13.87 15.49
C HIS A 89 4.78 12.46 14.90
N TRP A 90 4.89 12.32 13.58
CA TRP A 90 4.85 11.02 12.93
C TRP A 90 6.02 10.11 13.34
N ARG A 91 7.18 10.70 13.68
CA ARG A 91 8.40 9.96 14.03
C ARG A 91 8.21 9.11 15.29
N ALA A 92 7.64 9.68 16.35
CA ALA A 92 7.39 8.94 17.58
C ALA A 92 6.43 7.74 17.35
N ALA A 93 5.43 7.91 16.48
CA ALA A 93 4.53 6.80 16.11
C ALA A 93 5.26 5.71 15.31
N TRP A 94 6.15 6.10 14.37
CA TRP A 94 7.00 5.17 13.64
C TRP A 94 7.97 4.42 14.54
N ASP A 95 8.66 5.11 15.45
CA ASP A 95 9.61 4.49 16.38
C ASP A 95 8.91 3.48 17.30
N ALA A 96 7.68 3.79 17.75
CA ALA A 96 6.86 2.85 18.52
C ALA A 96 6.45 1.62 17.68
N PHE A 97 6.08 1.80 16.40
CA PHE A 97 5.81 0.70 15.48
C PHE A 97 7.06 -0.17 15.27
N ARG A 98 8.24 0.44 15.04
CA ARG A 98 9.51 -0.27 14.89
C ARG A 98 9.91 -1.06 16.14
N ALA A 99 9.74 -0.47 17.32
CA ALA A 99 10.02 -1.15 18.60
C ALA A 99 9.12 -2.39 18.79
N ARG A 100 7.84 -2.30 18.42
CA ARG A 100 6.88 -3.41 18.49
C ARG A 100 7.22 -4.53 17.50
N HIS A 101 7.75 -4.19 16.35
CA HIS A 101 8.07 -5.10 15.25
C HIS A 101 9.56 -5.10 14.92
N ALA A 102 10.43 -5.25 15.93
CA ALA A 102 11.88 -5.15 15.79
C ALA A 102 12.50 -6.16 14.80
N SER A 103 11.90 -7.36 14.69
CA SER A 103 12.34 -8.42 13.77
C SER A 103 11.76 -8.30 12.35
N LEU A 104 10.82 -7.37 12.11
CA LEU A 104 10.21 -7.19 10.80
C LEU A 104 11.22 -6.54 9.83
N GLY A 105 11.56 -7.23 8.75
CA GLY A 105 12.33 -6.65 7.65
C GLY A 105 11.47 -5.62 6.90
N ILE A 106 11.97 -4.39 6.73
CA ILE A 106 11.23 -3.35 5.99
C ILE A 106 12.03 -2.88 4.80
N VAL A 107 11.43 -2.96 3.62
CA VAL A 107 11.95 -2.44 2.35
C VAL A 107 11.03 -1.34 1.86
N VAL A 108 11.59 -0.21 1.48
CA VAL A 108 10.85 0.89 0.85
C VAL A 108 11.39 1.12 -0.55
N VAL A 109 10.55 0.97 -1.55
CA VAL A 109 10.85 1.46 -2.90
C VAL A 109 10.54 2.95 -2.91
N ALA A 110 11.53 3.78 -3.23
CA ALA A 110 11.38 5.23 -3.10
C ALA A 110 10.32 5.79 -4.07
N GLY A 111 9.42 6.61 -3.57
CA GLY A 111 8.44 7.38 -4.32
C GLY A 111 8.87 8.82 -4.57
N ASN A 112 8.04 9.56 -5.31
CA ASN A 112 8.35 10.94 -5.66
C ASN A 112 8.28 11.92 -4.47
N HIS A 113 7.60 11.55 -3.38
CA HIS A 113 7.55 12.31 -2.13
C HIS A 113 8.67 11.95 -1.14
N ASP A 114 9.44 10.89 -1.39
CA ASP A 114 10.41 10.32 -0.47
C ASP A 114 11.80 10.98 -0.50
N ARG A 115 11.92 12.22 -0.99
CA ARG A 115 13.19 12.96 -1.10
C ARG A 115 13.96 13.05 0.22
N ALA A 116 13.27 13.03 1.35
CA ALA A 116 13.87 13.10 2.68
C ALA A 116 14.15 11.72 3.29
N LEU A 117 13.73 10.62 2.64
CA LEU A 117 13.75 9.28 3.21
C LEU A 117 15.15 8.83 3.62
N ALA A 118 16.16 9.06 2.79
CA ALA A 118 17.55 8.70 3.06
C ALA A 118 18.14 9.43 4.28
N ARG A 119 17.60 10.62 4.63
CA ARG A 119 18.05 11.43 5.78
C ARG A 119 17.25 11.13 7.05
N ALA A 120 16.17 10.36 6.92
CA ALA A 120 15.25 10.13 8.03
C ALA A 120 15.74 9.08 9.04
N GLU A 121 16.79 8.31 8.72
CA GLU A 121 17.39 7.28 9.59
C GLU A 121 16.33 6.34 10.22
N LEU A 122 15.50 5.71 9.39
CA LEU A 122 14.31 4.94 9.81
C LEU A 122 14.60 3.45 10.07
N ALA A 123 15.85 3.01 9.98
CA ALA A 123 16.25 1.59 10.06
C ALA A 123 15.45 0.70 9.08
N ILE A 124 15.46 1.09 7.80
CA ILE A 124 14.80 0.44 6.66
C ILE A 124 15.80 0.24 5.52
N GLU A 125 15.52 -0.72 4.65
CA GLU A 125 16.20 -0.87 3.36
C GLU A 125 15.51 0.03 2.33
N ILE A 126 16.28 0.80 1.54
CA ILE A 126 15.73 1.71 0.53
C ILE A 126 16.15 1.24 -0.86
N GLU A 127 15.18 0.99 -1.71
CA GLU A 127 15.37 0.72 -3.13
C GLU A 127 15.05 1.97 -3.94
N PRO A 128 15.98 2.49 -4.73
CA PRO A 128 15.79 3.79 -5.36
C PRO A 128 14.78 3.80 -6.50
N ARG A 129 14.50 2.66 -7.12
CA ARG A 129 13.64 2.58 -8.29
C ARG A 129 12.65 1.41 -8.25
N HIS A 130 13.16 0.20 -8.17
CA HIS A 130 12.35 -1.02 -8.10
C HIS A 130 13.15 -2.17 -7.49
N ARG A 131 12.44 -3.18 -7.00
CA ARG A 131 12.99 -4.45 -6.53
C ARG A 131 12.38 -5.61 -7.30
N LEU A 132 13.24 -6.44 -7.91
CA LEU A 132 12.82 -7.68 -8.54
C LEU A 132 12.83 -8.82 -7.49
N ASP A 133 11.71 -9.50 -7.33
CA ASP A 133 11.58 -10.78 -6.66
C ASP A 133 10.62 -11.62 -7.49
N ALA A 134 11.20 -12.44 -8.37
CA ALA A 134 10.44 -13.18 -9.38
C ALA A 134 9.29 -13.98 -8.77
N PRO A 135 8.13 -13.98 -9.42
CA PRO A 135 7.82 -13.46 -10.75
C PRO A 135 7.39 -11.98 -10.79
N PHE A 136 7.62 -11.22 -9.72
CA PHE A 136 7.15 -9.84 -9.60
C PHE A 136 8.28 -8.82 -9.63
N VAL A 137 7.99 -7.62 -10.15
CA VAL A 137 8.77 -6.41 -9.95
C VAL A 137 7.94 -5.43 -9.12
N PHE A 138 8.53 -4.98 -8.02
CA PHE A 138 7.92 -4.06 -7.06
C PHE A 138 8.47 -2.65 -7.29
N ALA A 139 7.61 -1.68 -7.54
CA ALA A 139 7.99 -0.31 -7.85
C ALA A 139 6.96 0.69 -7.30
N HIS A 140 7.34 1.96 -7.15
CA HIS A 140 6.36 3.01 -6.86
C HIS A 140 5.47 3.27 -8.07
N VAL A 141 6.07 3.60 -9.20
CA VAL A 141 5.39 3.74 -10.50
C VAL A 141 5.56 2.44 -11.28
N ARG A 142 4.51 2.03 -12.00
CA ARG A 142 4.54 0.80 -12.81
C ARG A 142 5.81 0.71 -13.66
N GLU A 143 6.56 -0.37 -13.47
CA GLU A 143 7.75 -0.72 -14.26
C GLU A 143 7.46 -1.89 -15.19
N ARG A 144 8.13 -1.90 -16.34
CA ARG A 144 8.10 -3.02 -17.27
C ARG A 144 9.43 -3.73 -17.26
N VAL A 145 9.43 -4.94 -16.69
CA VAL A 145 10.58 -5.85 -16.67
C VAL A 145 10.17 -7.12 -17.38
N ALA A 146 10.97 -7.57 -18.34
CA ALA A 146 10.64 -8.77 -19.10
C ALA A 146 10.52 -9.99 -18.17
N GLY A 147 9.43 -10.75 -18.32
CA GLY A 147 9.15 -11.93 -17.51
C GLY A 147 8.67 -11.64 -16.09
N ALA A 148 8.39 -10.40 -15.73
CA ALA A 148 7.86 -10.04 -14.41
C ALA A 148 6.56 -9.24 -14.50
N ILE A 149 5.64 -9.51 -13.57
CA ILE A 149 4.43 -8.71 -13.37
C ILE A 149 4.73 -7.56 -12.42
N SER A 150 4.32 -6.35 -12.81
CA SER A 150 4.53 -5.16 -11.99
C SER A 150 3.52 -5.08 -10.84
N ILE A 151 4.02 -4.92 -9.61
CA ILE A 151 3.22 -4.56 -8.44
C ILE A 151 3.64 -3.15 -8.03
N SER A 152 2.70 -2.19 -8.03
CA SER A 152 3.03 -0.77 -7.82
C SER A 152 1.96 -0.02 -6.99
N GLY A 153 2.29 1.22 -6.58
CA GLY A 153 1.41 2.20 -5.98
C GLY A 153 1.14 3.39 -6.89
N HIS A 154 1.28 4.61 -6.35
CA HIS A 154 1.27 5.91 -7.01
C HIS A 154 -0.07 6.34 -7.63
N GLU A 155 -0.75 5.49 -8.37
CA GLU A 155 -1.99 5.83 -9.07
C GLU A 155 -3.19 5.97 -8.12
N HIS A 156 -3.11 5.42 -6.90
CA HIS A 156 -4.18 5.40 -5.92
C HIS A 156 -5.53 5.01 -6.54
N PRO A 157 -5.67 3.81 -7.11
CA PRO A 157 -6.87 3.45 -7.86
C PRO A 157 -8.11 3.48 -6.97
N VAL A 158 -9.18 4.08 -7.53
CA VAL A 158 -10.51 4.11 -6.91
C VAL A 158 -11.56 3.68 -7.92
N VAL A 159 -12.61 3.01 -7.47
CA VAL A 159 -13.77 2.68 -8.28
C VAL A 159 -15.00 3.42 -7.76
N ARG A 160 -15.87 3.82 -8.66
CA ARG A 160 -17.16 4.42 -8.30
C ARG A 160 -18.20 3.32 -8.17
N LEU A 161 -18.74 3.17 -6.98
CA LEU A 161 -19.83 2.25 -6.70
C LEU A 161 -21.12 3.05 -6.49
N PRO A 162 -22.07 3.04 -7.46
CA PRO A 162 -23.27 3.87 -7.37
C PRO A 162 -24.10 3.61 -6.11
N ALA A 163 -24.19 2.35 -5.68
CA ALA A 163 -24.90 1.97 -4.46
C ALA A 163 -24.32 2.58 -3.17
N LEU A 164 -23.03 2.98 -3.18
CA LEU A 164 -22.36 3.60 -2.03
C LEU A 164 -22.26 5.12 -2.17
N GLY A 165 -22.74 5.69 -3.26
CA GLY A 165 -22.75 7.13 -3.52
C GLY A 165 -21.36 7.77 -3.70
N GLY A 166 -20.27 6.99 -3.74
CA GLY A 166 -18.93 7.52 -3.68
C GLY A 166 -17.87 6.74 -4.47
N ARG A 167 -16.64 7.22 -4.34
CA ARG A 167 -15.43 6.52 -4.79
C ARG A 167 -14.84 5.75 -3.64
N VAL A 168 -14.46 4.50 -3.87
CA VAL A 168 -13.81 3.64 -2.87
C VAL A 168 -12.46 3.17 -3.37
N PRO A 169 -11.44 3.06 -2.51
CA PRO A 169 -10.14 2.51 -2.88
C PRO A 169 -10.27 1.10 -3.43
N CYS A 170 -9.45 0.75 -4.42
CA CYS A 170 -9.44 -0.58 -4.98
C CYS A 170 -8.03 -0.99 -5.43
N PHE A 171 -7.76 -2.27 -5.45
CA PHE A 171 -6.68 -2.81 -6.26
C PHE A 171 -7.12 -2.77 -7.72
N ARG A 172 -6.25 -2.32 -8.62
CA ARG A 172 -6.43 -2.55 -10.06
C ARG A 172 -5.64 -3.81 -10.43
N VAL A 173 -6.31 -4.79 -11.01
CA VAL A 173 -5.72 -6.09 -11.36
C VAL A 173 -5.81 -6.28 -12.87
N ALA A 174 -4.67 -6.36 -13.53
CA ALA A 174 -4.54 -6.61 -14.96
C ALA A 174 -3.47 -7.68 -15.21
N ASP A 175 -3.46 -8.28 -16.40
CA ASP A 175 -2.57 -9.40 -16.73
C ASP A 175 -1.07 -9.11 -16.49
N GLU A 176 -0.65 -7.86 -16.68
CA GLU A 176 0.75 -7.46 -16.56
C GLU A 176 1.05 -6.58 -15.34
N ALA A 177 0.04 -6.22 -14.56
CA ALA A 177 0.23 -5.30 -13.44
C ALA A 177 -0.87 -5.39 -12.37
N ILE A 178 -0.44 -5.25 -11.12
CA ILE A 178 -1.30 -5.01 -9.97
C ILE A 178 -0.93 -3.64 -9.42
N VAL A 179 -1.92 -2.74 -9.30
CA VAL A 179 -1.72 -1.44 -8.66
C VAL A 179 -2.48 -1.43 -7.34
N LEU A 180 -1.77 -1.15 -6.26
CA LEU A 180 -2.32 -1.11 -4.92
C LEU A 180 -3.08 0.20 -4.68
N PRO A 181 -4.17 0.18 -3.90
CA PRO A 181 -4.74 1.40 -3.35
C PRO A 181 -3.76 2.07 -2.38
N ALA A 182 -3.86 3.39 -2.23
CA ALA A 182 -3.11 4.07 -1.18
C ALA A 182 -3.49 3.52 0.20
N PHE A 183 -2.49 3.19 1.01
CA PHE A 183 -2.70 2.69 2.37
C PHE A 183 -3.22 3.79 3.28
N SER A 184 -2.69 5.00 3.17
CA SER A 184 -3.12 6.15 3.96
C SER A 184 -4.60 6.50 3.75
N ALA A 185 -5.28 6.81 4.85
CA ALA A 185 -6.70 7.22 4.83
C ALA A 185 -6.92 8.59 4.17
N PHE A 186 -5.92 9.46 4.17
CA PHE A 186 -6.01 10.85 3.66
C PHE A 186 -5.56 11.00 2.20
N THR A 187 -5.80 10.02 1.36
CA THR A 187 -5.33 10.05 -0.02
C THR A 187 -6.51 10.03 -0.98
N GLY A 188 -6.53 10.99 -1.90
CA GLY A 188 -7.43 10.95 -3.06
C GLY A 188 -7.06 9.80 -3.99
N GLY A 189 -7.77 9.64 -5.13
CA GLY A 189 -7.44 8.58 -6.06
C GLY A 189 -7.93 8.83 -7.48
N HIS A 190 -7.37 8.06 -8.43
CA HIS A 190 -7.71 8.08 -9.84
C HIS A 190 -8.74 6.99 -10.19
N PRO A 191 -9.81 7.32 -10.90
CA PRO A 191 -10.84 6.35 -11.25
C PRO A 191 -10.30 5.24 -12.16
N VAL A 192 -10.60 3.99 -11.80
CA VAL A 192 -10.40 2.82 -12.66
C VAL A 192 -11.60 2.67 -13.58
N ALA A 193 -11.36 2.35 -14.85
CA ALA A 193 -12.46 2.13 -15.80
C ALA A 193 -13.24 0.86 -15.43
N ALA A 194 -14.57 0.91 -15.62
CA ALA A 194 -15.47 -0.20 -15.24
C ALA A 194 -15.15 -1.54 -15.94
N ARG A 195 -14.47 -1.50 -17.10
CA ARG A 195 -14.04 -2.69 -17.87
C ARG A 195 -12.74 -3.33 -17.36
N GLU A 196 -11.99 -2.64 -16.51
CA GLU A 196 -10.75 -3.16 -15.94
C GLU A 196 -11.05 -4.05 -14.74
N GLY A 197 -10.15 -5.00 -14.44
CA GLY A 197 -10.24 -5.80 -13.22
C GLY A 197 -9.90 -4.96 -12.00
N TRP A 198 -10.72 -5.07 -10.96
CA TRP A 198 -10.47 -4.40 -9.67
C TRP A 198 -11.03 -5.20 -8.49
N ILE A 199 -10.49 -4.94 -7.31
CA ILE A 199 -10.99 -5.46 -6.03
C ILE A 199 -11.17 -4.24 -5.12
N ALA A 200 -12.43 -3.84 -4.88
CA ALA A 200 -12.73 -2.66 -4.06
C ALA A 200 -12.63 -2.97 -2.57
N CYS A 201 -12.09 -2.02 -1.79
CA CYS A 201 -11.96 -2.08 -0.34
C CYS A 201 -13.04 -1.20 0.30
N VAL A 202 -14.04 -1.79 0.95
CA VAL A 202 -15.21 -1.09 1.47
C VAL A 202 -15.47 -1.49 2.91
N ASN A 203 -15.14 -0.63 3.87
CA ASN A 203 -15.48 -0.83 5.30
C ASN A 203 -15.13 -2.23 5.84
N GLY A 204 -13.92 -2.71 5.56
CA GLY A 204 -13.46 -4.03 6.01
C GLY A 204 -13.90 -5.19 5.13
N HIS A 205 -14.59 -4.92 4.00
CA HIS A 205 -15.02 -5.90 3.01
C HIS A 205 -14.30 -5.71 1.67
N LEU A 206 -14.27 -6.79 0.88
CA LEU A 206 -13.72 -6.80 -0.48
C LEU A 206 -14.82 -7.13 -1.50
N LEU A 207 -14.91 -6.30 -2.54
CA LEU A 207 -15.80 -6.53 -3.66
C LEU A 207 -14.95 -6.78 -4.91
N PRO A 208 -14.74 -8.05 -5.32
CA PRO A 208 -13.95 -8.37 -6.50
C PRO A 208 -14.77 -8.19 -7.78
N HIS A 209 -14.17 -7.55 -8.78
CA HIS A 209 -14.62 -7.50 -10.16
C HIS A 209 -13.42 -7.78 -11.05
N LEU A 210 -13.14 -9.05 -11.30
CA LEU A 210 -12.00 -9.46 -12.11
C LEU A 210 -12.43 -9.55 -13.58
N ALA A 211 -11.64 -8.97 -14.48
CA ALA A 211 -11.80 -9.17 -15.91
C ALA A 211 -11.67 -10.67 -16.24
N ARG A 212 -12.37 -11.14 -17.29
CA ARG A 212 -12.33 -12.54 -17.71
C ARG A 212 -10.89 -12.98 -17.99
N GLY A 213 -10.31 -13.80 -17.12
CA GLY A 213 -8.92 -14.28 -17.20
C GLY A 213 -8.26 -14.49 -15.84
N ALA A 214 -8.54 -13.66 -14.87
CA ALA A 214 -8.09 -13.89 -13.49
C ALA A 214 -9.06 -14.86 -12.79
N ARG A 215 -8.59 -16.04 -12.42
CA ARG A 215 -9.41 -17.05 -11.73
C ARG A 215 -9.34 -16.79 -10.21
N SER A 216 -10.52 -16.58 -9.61
CA SER A 216 -10.66 -16.77 -8.16
C SER A 216 -10.56 -18.28 -7.85
N VAL A 217 -9.82 -18.63 -6.84
CA VAL A 217 -9.74 -19.99 -6.28
C VAL A 217 -10.68 -20.10 -5.09
#